data_29d4e213079edc52adbe94f5d1b07efa
#
_entry.id   29d4e213079edc52adbe94f5d1b07efa
#
_cell.length_a   1.000
_cell.length_b   1.000
_cell.length_c   1.000
_cell.angle_alpha   90.00
_cell.angle_beta   90.00
_cell.angle_gamma   90.00
#
_symmetry.space_group_name_H-M   'P 1'
#
loop_
_entity.id
_entity.type
_entity.pdbx_description
1 polymer ?
#
loop_
_entity_poly.entity_id
_entity_poly.type
_entity_poly.pdbx_seq_one_letter_code
_entity_poly.pdbx_strand_id
1 'polypeptide(L)'
;NPATKEYESLGIYIPGDYMDCSKSGDTYKCTLNESNEVAGYTSKTAPIVMPINTAGYSAQKAPTSYSYNGLSSYLESGFIYVYAGARGRNNGDNYVGGAPWGVTDFKAAIRYLRYNAENLAGDEDSIFVFGHSGGGAQSAILGASGDSELYTDYLNEIGALMKDEDGNEISDAVKGVMAWCPITNLDVADIAYEWNMGQYATSGTRANSTWTSALSDDLAEAYAKYINELRLKDEDGNVLSLSKSSDGIYISGTYYDYLKSVIEQSLTNYLNDNYTNTSDMKSYVSKYSWVTFNEYSKSVTITSVADFVKECKNATKNVGAFDDLNRKQAENYVFGNSESDALHFDSIMSDILNSKDYSSYSDYDSSYASEYKKDLSNTDDLKNISSVRQNMYNPMYYLTSYYDGYKKSAVAPNWRIRTGITQGDTALTTEMN
;
A
#
# COMPACT_ATOMS: atom_id res chain seq x y z
N ASN A 1 -5.45 -6.12 -28.19
CA ASN A 1 -6.40 -5.00 -27.98
C ASN A 1 -6.70 -4.95 -26.50
N PRO A 2 -6.44 -3.84 -25.82
CA PRO A 2 -6.78 -3.69 -24.42
C PRO A 2 -8.30 -3.83 -24.23
N ALA A 3 -8.70 -4.54 -23.17
CA ALA A 3 -10.11 -4.75 -22.85
C ALA A 3 -10.83 -3.43 -22.50
N THR A 4 -10.08 -2.49 -21.92
CA THR A 4 -10.57 -1.18 -21.51
C THR A 4 -9.55 -0.07 -21.84
N LYS A 5 -9.62 0.43 -23.06
CA LYS A 5 -8.66 1.43 -23.58
C LYS A 5 -8.44 2.66 -22.67
N GLU A 6 -9.45 3.07 -21.94
CA GLU A 6 -9.36 4.20 -20.99
C GLU A 6 -8.37 3.93 -19.84
N TYR A 7 -8.21 2.67 -19.44
CA TYR A 7 -7.40 2.26 -18.32
C TYR A 7 -6.09 1.56 -18.73
N GLU A 8 -5.97 1.21 -20.02
CA GLU A 8 -4.81 0.51 -20.57
C GLU A 8 -4.09 1.37 -21.62
N SER A 9 -4.05 2.67 -21.38
CA SER A 9 -3.33 3.68 -22.15
C SER A 9 -2.47 4.52 -21.22
N LEU A 10 -1.54 5.30 -21.76
CA LEU A 10 -0.70 6.17 -20.95
C LEU A 10 -0.40 7.49 -21.66
N GLY A 11 -0.14 8.54 -20.87
CA GLY A 11 0.40 9.82 -21.34
C GLY A 11 1.84 9.96 -20.86
N ILE A 12 2.75 10.32 -21.76
CA ILE A 12 4.16 10.57 -21.46
C ILE A 12 4.42 12.06 -21.64
N TYR A 13 4.90 12.71 -20.59
CA TYR A 13 5.22 14.14 -20.57
C TYR A 13 6.74 14.29 -20.43
N ILE A 14 7.32 14.96 -21.41
CA ILE A 14 8.77 15.08 -21.61
C ILE A 14 9.14 16.57 -21.56
N PRO A 15 10.19 16.99 -20.82
CA PRO A 15 10.73 18.32 -20.91
C PRO A 15 11.05 18.70 -22.35
N GLY A 16 10.62 19.89 -22.80
CA GLY A 16 10.75 20.29 -24.21
C GLY A 16 12.18 20.29 -24.73
N ASP A 17 13.15 20.60 -23.87
CA ASP A 17 14.58 20.62 -24.22
C ASP A 17 15.16 19.24 -24.56
N TYR A 18 14.48 18.14 -24.21
CA TYR A 18 14.90 16.79 -24.60
C TYR A 18 14.44 16.38 -26.00
N MET A 19 13.71 17.26 -26.71
CA MET A 19 13.08 16.92 -27.97
C MET A 19 13.33 17.98 -29.02
N ASP A 20 13.78 17.58 -30.20
CA ASP A 20 13.79 18.40 -31.41
C ASP A 20 12.56 18.09 -32.26
N CYS A 21 11.61 19.00 -32.28
CA CYS A 21 10.31 18.80 -32.90
C CYS A 21 10.06 19.68 -34.11
N SER A 22 9.50 19.10 -35.15
CA SER A 22 9.00 19.81 -36.32
C SER A 22 7.52 19.55 -36.54
N LYS A 23 6.74 20.58 -36.88
CA LYS A 23 5.30 20.46 -37.14
C LYS A 23 5.05 19.69 -38.43
N SER A 24 4.15 18.73 -38.40
CA SER A 24 3.74 17.92 -39.54
C SER A 24 2.21 17.78 -39.55
N GLY A 25 1.51 18.66 -40.27
CA GLY A 25 0.05 18.75 -40.24
C GLY A 25 -0.45 19.19 -38.86
N ASP A 26 -1.31 18.36 -38.24
CA ASP A 26 -1.85 18.57 -36.88
C ASP A 26 -1.03 17.87 -35.77
N THR A 27 0.09 17.24 -36.14
CA THR A 27 1.00 16.54 -35.24
C THR A 27 2.40 17.14 -35.29
N TYR A 28 3.27 16.67 -34.41
CA TYR A 28 4.70 16.99 -34.42
C TYR A 28 5.49 15.70 -34.62
N LYS A 29 6.52 15.78 -35.46
CA LYS A 29 7.56 14.76 -35.57
C LYS A 29 8.71 15.21 -34.69
N CYS A 30 9.03 14.42 -33.69
CA CYS A 30 10.10 14.68 -32.71
C CYS A 30 11.19 13.63 -32.78
N THR A 31 12.40 14.04 -32.47
CA THR A 31 13.57 13.18 -32.21
C THR A 31 14.16 13.56 -30.88
N LEU A 32 14.84 12.64 -30.20
CA LEU A 32 15.51 12.92 -28.94
C LEU A 32 16.70 13.86 -29.16
N ASN A 33 16.81 14.88 -28.31
CA ASN A 33 17.99 15.72 -28.17
C ASN A 33 18.78 15.23 -26.95
N GLU A 34 19.91 14.58 -27.18
CA GLU A 34 20.76 14.02 -26.12
C GLU A 34 21.78 15.01 -25.58
N SER A 35 21.88 16.21 -26.21
CA SER A 35 22.85 17.22 -25.86
C SER A 35 22.38 18.22 -24.82
N ASN A 36 21.07 18.41 -24.73
CA ASN A 36 20.47 19.36 -23.82
C ASN A 36 20.27 18.74 -22.42
N GLU A 37 20.41 19.60 -21.41
CA GLU A 37 20.20 19.25 -20.00
C GLU A 37 19.09 20.08 -19.37
N VAL A 38 18.31 19.44 -18.48
CA VAL A 38 17.36 20.09 -17.58
C VAL A 38 17.68 19.63 -16.16
N ALA A 39 17.98 20.57 -15.26
CA ALA A 39 18.34 20.31 -13.87
C ALA A 39 19.45 19.24 -13.68
N GLY A 40 20.39 19.14 -14.65
CA GLY A 40 21.51 18.20 -14.62
C GLY A 40 21.21 16.79 -15.19
N TYR A 41 20.04 16.60 -15.78
CA TYR A 41 19.68 15.37 -16.49
C TYR A 41 19.60 15.61 -18.01
N THR A 42 19.90 14.59 -18.78
CA THR A 42 19.71 14.54 -20.24
C THR A 42 18.47 13.69 -20.58
N SER A 43 18.09 13.67 -21.86
CA SER A 43 17.03 12.78 -22.35
C SER A 43 17.27 11.28 -22.07
N LYS A 44 18.52 10.87 -21.81
CA LYS A 44 18.89 9.48 -21.51
C LYS A 44 19.13 9.19 -20.03
N THR A 45 19.30 10.20 -19.21
CA THR A 45 19.56 10.04 -17.76
C THR A 45 18.43 10.51 -16.87
N ALA A 46 17.37 11.07 -17.46
CA ALA A 46 16.22 11.61 -16.74
C ALA A 46 15.44 10.52 -16.03
N PRO A 47 15.20 10.62 -14.72
CA PRO A 47 14.33 9.69 -14.01
C PRO A 47 12.90 9.72 -14.57
N ILE A 48 12.26 8.56 -14.61
CA ILE A 48 10.84 8.41 -14.96
C ILE A 48 10.04 8.33 -13.68
N VAL A 49 9.02 9.17 -13.53
CA VAL A 49 8.13 9.18 -12.36
C VAL A 49 6.71 8.85 -12.76
N MET A 50 6.07 7.92 -12.04
CA MET A 50 4.71 7.45 -12.31
C MET A 50 3.83 7.62 -11.07
N PRO A 51 2.82 8.51 -11.10
CA PRO A 51 1.85 8.61 -10.02
C PRO A 51 0.84 7.45 -10.07
N ILE A 52 0.54 6.92 -8.90
CA ILE A 52 -0.50 5.91 -8.68
C ILE A 52 -1.63 6.58 -7.89
N ASN A 53 -2.61 7.13 -8.59
CA ASN A 53 -3.72 7.92 -8.01
C ASN A 53 -4.99 7.08 -7.85
N THR A 54 -4.87 5.93 -7.23
CA THR A 54 -5.92 4.92 -7.08
C THR A 54 -6.46 4.86 -5.66
N ALA A 55 -6.81 6.01 -5.07
CA ALA A 55 -7.39 6.08 -3.74
C ALA A 55 -8.58 5.11 -3.58
N GLY A 56 -8.62 4.34 -2.49
CA GLY A 56 -9.60 3.27 -2.28
C GLY A 56 -9.56 2.18 -3.37
N TYR A 57 -8.41 1.99 -4.02
CA TYR A 57 -8.23 1.06 -5.16
C TYR A 57 -9.14 1.34 -6.36
N SER A 58 -9.57 2.59 -6.53
CA SER A 58 -10.35 3.00 -7.70
C SER A 58 -9.50 2.99 -8.97
N ALA A 59 -10.16 2.92 -10.12
CA ALA A 59 -9.48 2.99 -11.41
C ALA A 59 -8.84 4.37 -11.64
N GLN A 60 -7.71 4.38 -12.35
CA GLN A 60 -7.03 5.58 -12.85
C GLN A 60 -7.18 5.65 -14.37
N LYS A 61 -7.91 6.65 -14.87
CA LYS A 61 -8.06 6.83 -16.33
C LYS A 61 -6.84 7.51 -16.91
N ALA A 62 -6.36 7.00 -18.04
CA ALA A 62 -5.32 7.67 -18.79
C ALA A 62 -5.79 9.04 -19.31
N PRO A 63 -4.87 10.01 -19.52
CA PRO A 63 -5.22 11.30 -20.12
C PRO A 63 -5.75 11.12 -21.54
N THR A 64 -6.84 11.81 -21.87
CA THR A 64 -7.40 11.82 -23.23
C THR A 64 -6.99 13.05 -24.03
N SER A 65 -6.36 14.02 -23.37
CA SER A 65 -5.83 15.25 -23.97
C SER A 65 -4.63 15.74 -23.18
N TYR A 66 -3.80 16.56 -23.83
CA TYR A 66 -2.68 17.19 -23.16
C TYR A 66 -3.15 18.15 -22.06
N SER A 67 -2.59 18.01 -20.88
CA SER A 67 -2.78 18.93 -19.75
C SER A 67 -1.47 19.09 -18.99
N TYR A 68 -1.06 20.34 -18.79
CA TYR A 68 0.17 20.70 -18.08
C TYR A 68 -0.05 20.98 -16.59
N ASN A 69 -1.28 20.97 -16.13
CA ASN A 69 -1.62 21.31 -14.74
C ASN A 69 -0.99 20.33 -13.75
N GLY A 70 -0.21 20.89 -12.81
CA GLY A 70 0.44 20.10 -11.75
C GLY A 70 1.71 19.34 -12.17
N LEU A 71 2.16 19.48 -13.43
CA LEU A 71 3.33 18.76 -13.96
C LEU A 71 4.60 19.60 -14.00
N SER A 72 4.49 20.94 -13.92
CA SER A 72 5.63 21.86 -14.11
C SER A 72 6.82 21.52 -13.22
N SER A 73 6.60 21.26 -11.94
CA SER A 73 7.68 20.97 -10.99
C SER A 73 8.47 19.69 -11.33
N TYR A 74 7.82 18.68 -11.89
CA TYR A 74 8.50 17.48 -12.34
C TYR A 74 9.33 17.73 -13.60
N LEU A 75 8.73 18.41 -14.61
CA LEU A 75 9.40 18.68 -15.87
C LEU A 75 10.53 19.70 -15.72
N GLU A 76 10.36 20.73 -14.87
CA GLU A 76 11.42 21.69 -14.51
C GLU A 76 12.57 21.04 -13.73
N SER A 77 12.29 19.95 -13.00
CA SER A 77 13.31 19.11 -12.35
C SER A 77 14.00 18.12 -13.31
N GLY A 78 13.64 18.13 -14.58
CA GLY A 78 14.22 17.28 -15.61
C GLY A 78 13.64 15.86 -15.65
N PHE A 79 12.56 15.57 -14.95
CA PHE A 79 11.96 14.23 -14.90
C PHE A 79 10.99 14.00 -16.05
N ILE A 80 10.92 12.76 -16.50
CA ILE A 80 9.85 12.28 -17.38
C ILE A 80 8.66 11.90 -16.51
N TYR A 81 7.49 12.45 -16.82
CA TYR A 81 6.28 12.14 -16.06
C TYR A 81 5.36 11.24 -16.88
N VAL A 82 5.07 10.05 -16.39
CA VAL A 82 4.22 9.07 -17.06
C VAL A 82 2.93 8.86 -16.29
N TYR A 83 1.81 9.23 -16.89
CA TYR A 83 0.49 9.01 -16.33
C TYR A 83 -0.15 7.80 -17.02
N ALA A 84 -0.04 6.62 -16.41
CA ALA A 84 -0.61 5.39 -16.93
C ALA A 84 -2.04 5.21 -16.43
N GLY A 85 -2.93 4.74 -17.30
CA GLY A 85 -4.23 4.24 -16.88
C GLY A 85 -4.08 2.90 -16.19
N ALA A 86 -4.99 2.60 -15.26
CA ALA A 86 -5.08 1.29 -14.63
C ALA A 86 -6.52 1.01 -14.19
N ARG A 87 -6.95 -0.23 -14.32
CA ARG A 87 -8.23 -0.70 -13.81
C ARG A 87 -8.27 -0.65 -12.28
N GLY A 88 -9.45 -0.57 -11.73
CA GLY A 88 -9.67 -0.56 -10.30
C GLY A 88 -11.01 -1.19 -9.94
N ARG A 89 -11.34 -1.25 -8.67
CA ARG A 89 -12.56 -1.87 -8.15
C ARG A 89 -13.88 -1.29 -8.70
N ASN A 90 -13.86 -0.20 -9.42
CA ASN A 90 -15.04 0.55 -9.88
C ASN A 90 -15.08 0.83 -11.38
N ASN A 91 -14.34 0.11 -12.21
CA ASN A 91 -14.26 0.39 -13.63
C ASN A 91 -15.09 -0.50 -14.54
N GLY A 92 -16.25 -0.95 -14.15
CA GLY A 92 -17.14 -1.61 -15.09
C GLY A 92 -18.16 -2.53 -14.50
N ASP A 93 -19.12 -2.90 -15.36
CA ASP A 93 -20.27 -3.71 -15.01
C ASP A 93 -19.92 -5.20 -14.86
N ASN A 94 -18.73 -5.63 -15.33
CA ASN A 94 -18.26 -7.01 -15.32
C ASN A 94 -17.06 -7.24 -14.38
N TYR A 95 -16.83 -6.35 -13.45
CA TYR A 95 -15.81 -6.48 -12.43
C TYR A 95 -14.39 -6.79 -12.95
N VAL A 96 -13.97 -6.09 -13.99
CA VAL A 96 -12.66 -6.30 -14.65
C VAL A 96 -11.48 -5.60 -13.96
N GLY A 97 -11.70 -4.93 -12.82
CA GLY A 97 -10.69 -4.13 -12.13
C GLY A 97 -10.32 -4.59 -10.72
N GLY A 98 -10.78 -5.77 -10.28
CA GLY A 98 -10.39 -6.37 -9.00
C GLY A 98 -8.91 -6.76 -8.96
N ALA A 99 -8.40 -7.13 -7.77
CA ALA A 99 -7.04 -7.64 -7.66
C ALA A 99 -6.84 -8.88 -8.55
N PRO A 100 -5.74 -8.99 -9.31
CA PRO A 100 -4.56 -8.11 -9.32
C PRO A 100 -4.51 -7.12 -10.50
N TRP A 101 -5.61 -6.91 -11.23
CA TRP A 101 -5.62 -6.22 -12.53
C TRP A 101 -5.05 -4.81 -12.51
N GLY A 102 -5.32 -3.99 -11.47
CA GLY A 102 -4.80 -2.63 -11.39
C GLY A 102 -3.26 -2.59 -11.36
N VAL A 103 -2.63 -3.47 -10.59
CA VAL A 103 -1.17 -3.59 -10.55
C VAL A 103 -0.64 -4.20 -11.85
N THR A 104 -1.36 -5.15 -12.44
CA THR A 104 -1.00 -5.74 -13.75
C THR A 104 -0.92 -4.66 -14.83
N ASP A 105 -1.87 -3.73 -14.88
CA ASP A 105 -1.87 -2.64 -15.87
C ASP A 105 -0.66 -1.72 -15.69
N PHE A 106 -0.28 -1.37 -14.47
CA PHE A 106 0.94 -0.59 -14.20
C PHE A 106 2.21 -1.36 -14.60
N LYS A 107 2.28 -2.67 -14.32
CA LYS A 107 3.39 -3.52 -14.77
C LYS A 107 3.50 -3.54 -16.29
N ALA A 108 2.38 -3.65 -16.99
CA ALA A 108 2.34 -3.58 -18.46
C ALA A 108 2.83 -2.22 -18.98
N ALA A 109 2.46 -1.11 -18.31
CA ALA A 109 2.96 0.23 -18.66
C ALA A 109 4.48 0.35 -18.47
N ILE A 110 5.04 -0.21 -17.39
CA ILE A 110 6.50 -0.22 -17.15
C ILE A 110 7.21 -1.02 -18.25
N ARG A 111 6.69 -2.19 -18.61
CA ARG A 111 7.23 -3.03 -19.70
C ARG A 111 7.17 -2.30 -21.04
N TYR A 112 6.09 -1.56 -21.32
CA TYR A 112 5.96 -0.74 -22.52
C TYR A 112 7.03 0.36 -22.58
N LEU A 113 7.32 1.04 -21.48
CA LEU A 113 8.38 2.05 -21.43
C LEU A 113 9.74 1.46 -21.75
N ARG A 114 10.09 0.31 -21.17
CA ARG A 114 11.35 -0.38 -21.42
C ARG A 114 11.48 -0.89 -22.84
N TYR A 115 10.42 -1.47 -23.39
CA TYR A 115 10.42 -1.93 -24.78
C TYR A 115 10.68 -0.77 -25.77
N ASN A 116 10.24 0.43 -25.45
CA ASN A 116 10.39 1.60 -26.30
C ASN A 116 11.51 2.56 -25.88
N ALA A 117 12.42 2.15 -24.99
CA ALA A 117 13.43 3.00 -24.37
C ALA A 117 14.34 3.72 -25.38
N GLU A 118 14.67 3.08 -26.50
CA GLU A 118 15.47 3.73 -27.56
C GLU A 118 14.79 4.93 -28.19
N ASN A 119 13.44 4.94 -28.22
CA ASN A 119 12.63 5.96 -28.87
C ASN A 119 11.99 6.95 -27.89
N LEU A 120 12.12 6.72 -26.58
CA LEU A 120 11.56 7.55 -25.52
C LEU A 120 12.69 8.25 -24.73
N ALA A 121 12.38 9.43 -24.22
CA ALA A 121 13.24 10.06 -23.23
C ALA A 121 13.03 9.39 -21.89
N GLY A 122 14.08 9.33 -21.09
CA GLY A 122 14.13 8.75 -19.74
C GLY A 122 15.10 7.61 -19.62
N ASP A 123 15.59 7.40 -18.41
CA ASP A 123 16.36 6.24 -18.01
C ASP A 123 15.38 5.14 -17.58
N GLU A 124 15.24 4.11 -18.41
CA GLU A 124 14.33 2.98 -18.19
C GLU A 124 14.65 2.14 -16.95
N ASP A 125 15.87 2.28 -16.41
CA ASP A 125 16.28 1.67 -15.15
C ASP A 125 16.04 2.57 -13.93
N SER A 126 15.60 3.80 -14.13
CA SER A 126 15.33 4.80 -13.11
C SER A 126 13.84 5.15 -13.03
N ILE A 127 12.99 4.13 -12.94
CA ILE A 127 11.53 4.29 -12.79
C ILE A 127 11.16 4.35 -11.31
N PHE A 128 10.45 5.41 -10.91
CA PHE A 128 9.94 5.62 -9.55
C PHE A 128 8.43 5.69 -9.56
N VAL A 129 7.79 4.94 -8.66
CA VAL A 129 6.34 4.95 -8.47
C VAL A 129 5.98 5.61 -7.15
N PHE A 130 4.88 6.34 -7.11
CA PHE A 130 4.45 7.00 -5.88
C PHE A 130 2.93 7.14 -5.82
N GLY A 131 2.38 7.06 -4.61
CA GLY A 131 0.95 7.17 -4.40
C GLY A 131 0.54 7.32 -2.94
N HIS A 132 -0.74 7.58 -2.72
CA HIS A 132 -1.35 7.76 -1.42
C HIS A 132 -2.50 6.77 -1.23
N SER A 133 -2.71 6.27 0.00
CA SER A 133 -3.81 5.36 0.36
C SER A 133 -3.78 4.08 -0.49
N GLY A 134 -4.83 3.73 -1.21
CA GLY A 134 -4.82 2.61 -2.18
C GLY A 134 -3.74 2.75 -3.24
N GLY A 135 -3.43 3.99 -3.70
CA GLY A 135 -2.31 4.24 -4.61
C GLY A 135 -0.95 4.04 -3.95
N GLY A 136 -0.83 4.36 -2.66
CA GLY A 136 0.35 4.04 -1.85
C GLY A 136 0.56 2.52 -1.72
N ALA A 137 -0.54 1.78 -1.50
CA ALA A 137 -0.54 0.32 -1.48
C ALA A 137 -0.04 -0.27 -2.81
N GLN A 138 -0.65 0.14 -3.93
CA GLN A 138 -0.25 -0.35 -5.26
C GLN A 138 1.19 0.06 -5.62
N SER A 139 1.66 1.24 -5.18
CA SER A 139 3.07 1.61 -5.32
C SER A 139 3.99 0.67 -4.54
N ALA A 140 3.63 0.34 -3.29
CA ALA A 140 4.40 -0.61 -2.49
C ALA A 140 4.40 -2.03 -3.10
N ILE A 141 3.25 -2.47 -3.62
CA ILE A 141 3.13 -3.76 -4.33
C ILE A 141 4.04 -3.77 -5.57
N LEU A 142 4.02 -2.73 -6.40
CA LEU A 142 4.90 -2.62 -7.56
C LEU A 142 6.38 -2.71 -7.18
N GLY A 143 6.76 -2.02 -6.09
CA GLY A 143 8.13 -2.06 -5.60
C GLY A 143 8.58 -3.41 -5.05
N ALA A 144 7.67 -4.16 -4.46
CA ALA A 144 7.98 -5.47 -3.87
C ALA A 144 7.90 -6.63 -4.88
N SER A 145 7.05 -6.51 -5.91
CA SER A 145 6.65 -7.63 -6.79
C SER A 145 7.28 -7.61 -8.19
N GLY A 146 8.37 -6.85 -8.41
CA GLY A 146 9.02 -6.79 -9.73
C GLY A 146 9.32 -8.19 -10.27
N ASP A 147 8.95 -8.45 -11.51
CA ASP A 147 9.15 -9.71 -12.22
C ASP A 147 8.58 -10.97 -11.54
N SER A 148 7.60 -10.78 -10.65
CA SER A 148 6.95 -11.90 -9.97
C SER A 148 6.18 -12.78 -10.96
N GLU A 149 6.45 -14.08 -10.93
CA GLU A 149 5.77 -15.08 -11.77
C GLU A 149 4.26 -15.13 -11.56
N LEU A 150 3.77 -14.70 -10.38
CA LEU A 150 2.34 -14.66 -10.09
C LEU A 150 1.55 -13.76 -11.06
N TYR A 151 2.20 -12.76 -11.65
CA TYR A 151 1.58 -11.85 -12.63
C TYR A 151 1.63 -12.34 -14.07
N THR A 152 2.38 -13.41 -14.38
CA THR A 152 2.64 -13.84 -15.75
C THR A 152 1.38 -14.11 -16.56
N ASP A 153 0.43 -14.86 -16.00
CA ASP A 153 -0.82 -15.20 -16.72
C ASP A 153 -1.68 -13.96 -16.95
N TYR A 154 -1.73 -13.04 -15.98
CA TYR A 154 -2.46 -11.79 -16.09
C TYR A 154 -1.84 -10.84 -17.12
N LEU A 155 -0.52 -10.74 -17.17
CA LEU A 155 0.20 -9.95 -18.18
C LEU A 155 0.00 -10.52 -19.57
N ASN A 156 0.03 -11.84 -19.73
CA ASN A 156 -0.24 -12.51 -21.00
C ASN A 156 -1.69 -12.29 -21.46
N GLU A 157 -2.66 -12.35 -20.55
CA GLU A 157 -4.09 -12.15 -20.86
C GLU A 157 -4.36 -10.77 -21.48
N ILE A 158 -3.70 -9.72 -20.96
CA ILE A 158 -3.83 -8.37 -21.52
C ILE A 158 -2.90 -8.09 -22.71
N GLY A 159 -2.07 -9.05 -23.10
CA GLY A 159 -1.12 -8.91 -24.20
C GLY A 159 0.04 -7.94 -23.89
N ALA A 160 0.49 -7.92 -22.62
CA ALA A 160 1.66 -7.13 -22.22
C ALA A 160 2.92 -7.58 -22.95
N LEU A 161 3.87 -6.66 -23.13
CA LEU A 161 5.15 -6.93 -23.75
C LEU A 161 6.04 -7.74 -22.79
N MET A 162 6.16 -9.03 -23.03
CA MET A 162 6.94 -9.93 -22.18
C MET A 162 8.39 -10.01 -22.60
N LYS A 163 8.67 -9.85 -23.92
CA LYS A 163 10.01 -9.96 -24.51
C LYS A 163 10.27 -8.81 -25.49
N ASP A 164 11.54 -8.45 -25.61
CA ASP A 164 12.03 -7.55 -26.66
C ASP A 164 12.15 -8.25 -28.03
N GLU A 165 12.63 -7.52 -29.04
CA GLU A 165 12.80 -8.04 -30.40
C GLU A 165 13.89 -9.12 -30.49
N ASP A 166 14.83 -9.13 -29.55
CA ASP A 166 15.91 -10.13 -29.47
C ASP A 166 15.50 -11.36 -28.63
N GLY A 167 14.31 -11.35 -28.04
CA GLY A 167 13.76 -12.43 -27.23
C GLY A 167 14.16 -12.40 -25.75
N ASN A 168 14.78 -11.31 -25.27
CA ASN A 168 15.10 -11.14 -23.85
C ASN A 168 13.84 -10.76 -23.07
N GLU A 169 13.74 -11.22 -21.82
CA GLU A 169 12.63 -10.86 -20.92
C GLU A 169 12.67 -9.36 -20.59
N ILE A 170 11.51 -8.71 -20.68
CA ILE A 170 11.34 -7.30 -20.25
C ILE A 170 10.90 -7.28 -18.79
N SER A 171 11.66 -6.59 -17.95
CA SER A 171 11.36 -6.47 -16.52
C SER A 171 10.26 -5.43 -16.25
N ASP A 172 9.48 -5.63 -15.19
CA ASP A 172 8.58 -4.61 -14.60
C ASP A 172 9.06 -4.12 -13.23
N ALA A 173 10.26 -4.45 -12.81
CA ALA A 173 10.86 -3.96 -11.57
C ALA A 173 11.05 -2.43 -11.60
N VAL A 174 10.90 -1.77 -10.46
CA VAL A 174 11.09 -0.32 -10.34
C VAL A 174 12.29 0.03 -9.48
N LYS A 175 12.85 1.22 -9.69
CA LYS A 175 14.02 1.73 -8.94
C LYS A 175 13.67 2.19 -7.55
N GLY A 176 12.46 2.70 -7.37
CA GLY A 176 12.07 3.20 -6.06
C GLY A 176 10.59 3.44 -5.91
N VAL A 177 10.18 3.48 -4.65
CA VAL A 177 8.80 3.64 -4.20
C VAL A 177 8.69 4.79 -3.22
N MET A 178 7.65 5.61 -3.38
CA MET A 178 7.22 6.54 -2.36
C MET A 178 5.75 6.29 -2.05
N ALA A 179 5.47 5.72 -0.88
CA ALA A 179 4.13 5.36 -0.43
C ALA A 179 3.70 6.23 0.75
N TRP A 180 2.57 6.93 0.60
CA TRP A 180 1.97 7.70 1.69
C TRP A 180 0.72 7.00 2.20
N CYS A 181 0.68 6.75 3.50
CA CYS A 181 -0.44 6.09 4.18
C CYS A 181 -0.93 4.86 3.41
N PRO A 182 -0.06 3.93 3.01
CA PRO A 182 -0.45 2.78 2.19
C PRO A 182 -1.47 1.91 2.93
N ILE A 183 -2.61 1.64 2.30
CA ILE A 183 -3.60 0.69 2.81
C ILE A 183 -3.28 -0.66 2.17
N THR A 184 -2.43 -1.44 2.80
CA THR A 184 -1.85 -2.67 2.23
C THR A 184 -1.74 -3.78 3.28
N ASN A 185 -1.13 -4.91 2.95
CA ASN A 185 -1.04 -6.11 3.79
C ASN A 185 -2.44 -6.56 4.23
N LEU A 186 -3.36 -6.65 3.26
CA LEU A 186 -4.79 -6.87 3.53
C LEU A 186 -5.09 -8.24 4.16
N ASP A 187 -4.17 -9.19 4.04
CA ASP A 187 -4.22 -10.50 4.69
C ASP A 187 -4.12 -10.43 6.23
N VAL A 188 -3.59 -9.33 6.75
CA VAL A 188 -3.39 -9.09 8.19
C VAL A 188 -3.89 -7.71 8.63
N ALA A 189 -4.57 -6.96 7.76
CA ALA A 189 -4.97 -5.58 8.03
C ALA A 189 -5.99 -5.48 9.18
N ASP A 190 -6.96 -6.39 9.22
CA ASP A 190 -7.98 -6.42 10.29
C ASP A 190 -7.35 -6.73 11.64
N ILE A 191 -6.51 -7.75 11.73
CA ILE A 191 -5.83 -8.10 12.99
C ILE A 191 -4.88 -6.98 13.45
N ALA A 192 -4.18 -6.32 12.52
CA ALA A 192 -3.31 -5.18 12.83
C ALA A 192 -4.11 -3.99 13.35
N TYR A 193 -5.28 -3.70 12.77
CA TYR A 193 -6.16 -2.64 13.19
C TYR A 193 -6.69 -2.87 14.62
N GLU A 194 -7.14 -4.10 14.90
CA GLU A 194 -7.66 -4.43 16.23
C GLU A 194 -6.56 -4.40 17.28
N TRP A 195 -5.35 -4.89 16.98
CA TRP A 195 -4.24 -4.80 17.92
C TRP A 195 -3.78 -3.35 18.16
N ASN A 196 -3.63 -2.54 17.10
CA ASN A 196 -3.07 -1.19 17.24
C ASN A 196 -4.07 -0.20 17.80
N MET A 197 -5.36 -0.33 17.50
CA MET A 197 -6.39 0.64 17.85
C MET A 197 -7.61 0.01 18.54
N GLY A 198 -8.10 -1.11 18.04
CA GLY A 198 -9.34 -1.74 18.48
C GLY A 198 -9.32 -2.14 19.95
N GLN A 199 -8.23 -2.75 20.44
CA GLN A 199 -8.09 -3.22 21.83
C GLN A 199 -8.24 -2.09 22.89
N TYR A 200 -8.20 -0.82 22.50
CA TYR A 200 -8.38 0.32 23.39
C TYR A 200 -9.79 0.94 23.29
N ALA A 201 -10.61 0.47 22.35
CA ALA A 201 -11.95 1.01 22.12
C ALA A 201 -13.02 0.19 22.86
N THR A 202 -14.01 0.87 23.45
CA THR A 202 -15.09 0.24 24.25
C THR A 202 -16.47 0.71 23.81
N SER A 203 -16.61 1.18 22.59
CA SER A 203 -17.88 1.70 22.04
C SER A 203 -18.15 1.15 20.63
N GLY A 204 -19.34 1.36 20.12
CA GLY A 204 -19.75 0.88 18.79
C GLY A 204 -19.70 -0.65 18.73
N THR A 205 -19.08 -1.20 17.69
CA THR A 205 -18.91 -2.65 17.53
C THR A 205 -17.96 -3.28 18.56
N ARG A 206 -17.25 -2.47 19.36
CA ARG A 206 -16.37 -2.90 20.46
C ARG A 206 -16.97 -2.61 21.83
N ALA A 207 -18.29 -2.36 21.89
CA ALA A 207 -18.98 -2.19 23.16
C ALA A 207 -18.91 -3.47 23.99
N ASN A 208 -18.71 -3.32 25.30
CA ASN A 208 -18.62 -4.46 26.21
C ASN A 208 -19.82 -5.41 26.07
N SER A 209 -19.55 -6.70 26.14
CA SER A 209 -20.56 -7.77 26.06
C SER A 209 -21.20 -7.97 24.67
N THR A 210 -20.67 -7.39 23.60
CA THR A 210 -21.02 -7.75 22.22
C THR A 210 -20.11 -8.86 21.71
N TRP A 211 -20.60 -9.70 20.79
CA TRP A 211 -19.76 -10.73 20.16
C TRP A 211 -18.63 -10.11 19.32
N THR A 212 -18.88 -8.95 18.73
CA THR A 212 -17.87 -8.22 17.94
C THR A 212 -16.75 -7.66 18.81
N SER A 213 -17.01 -7.35 20.10
CA SER A 213 -15.96 -7.02 21.05
C SER A 213 -15.06 -8.24 21.33
N ALA A 214 -15.66 -9.42 21.52
CA ALA A 214 -14.89 -10.66 21.68
C ALA A 214 -14.09 -11.01 20.40
N LEU A 215 -14.67 -10.79 19.25
CA LEU A 215 -13.96 -10.96 17.96
C LEU A 215 -12.78 -9.98 17.84
N SER A 216 -12.94 -8.71 18.25
CA SER A 216 -11.85 -7.73 18.28
C SER A 216 -10.67 -8.20 19.15
N ASP A 217 -10.96 -8.77 20.32
CA ASP A 217 -9.93 -9.33 21.20
C ASP A 217 -9.20 -10.53 20.56
N ASP A 218 -9.94 -11.44 19.92
CA ASP A 218 -9.37 -12.58 19.20
C ASP A 218 -8.51 -12.15 18.00
N LEU A 219 -8.92 -11.11 17.27
CA LEU A 219 -8.16 -10.52 16.17
C LEU A 219 -6.86 -9.85 16.68
N ALA A 220 -6.93 -9.11 17.79
CA ALA A 220 -5.73 -8.51 18.40
C ALA A 220 -4.74 -9.58 18.88
N GLU A 221 -5.23 -10.69 19.43
CA GLU A 221 -4.40 -11.85 19.80
C GLU A 221 -3.75 -12.49 18.56
N ALA A 222 -4.50 -12.63 17.46
CA ALA A 222 -3.97 -13.16 16.21
C ALA A 222 -2.84 -12.29 15.64
N TYR A 223 -2.93 -10.95 15.77
CA TYR A 223 -1.85 -10.07 15.36
C TYR A 223 -0.58 -10.28 16.18
N ALA A 224 -0.68 -10.43 17.50
CA ALA A 224 0.48 -10.68 18.33
C ALA A 224 1.19 -12.01 17.97
N LYS A 225 0.39 -13.03 17.62
CA LYS A 225 0.92 -14.30 17.12
C LYS A 225 1.63 -14.10 15.78
N TYR A 226 1.01 -13.39 14.82
CA TYR A 226 1.60 -13.08 13.51
C TYR A 226 2.94 -12.35 13.66
N ILE A 227 3.04 -11.30 14.48
CA ILE A 227 4.30 -10.57 14.72
C ILE A 227 5.39 -11.51 15.27
N ASN A 228 5.05 -12.38 16.21
CA ASN A 228 6.01 -13.31 16.77
C ASN A 228 6.50 -14.35 15.74
N GLU A 229 5.65 -14.74 14.80
CA GLU A 229 5.98 -15.65 13.70
C GLU A 229 6.79 -14.98 12.58
N LEU A 230 6.54 -13.69 12.29
CA LEU A 230 7.31 -12.88 11.33
C LEU A 230 8.79 -12.80 11.70
N ARG A 231 9.11 -12.79 13.01
CA ARG A 231 10.49 -12.66 13.53
C ARG A 231 11.21 -11.42 12.97
N LEU A 232 10.51 -10.31 12.89
CA LEU A 232 11.11 -9.03 12.53
C LEU A 232 12.28 -8.71 13.46
N LYS A 233 13.24 -7.96 12.96
CA LYS A 233 14.45 -7.60 13.71
C LYS A 233 14.60 -6.10 13.76
N ASP A 234 15.14 -5.62 14.87
CA ASP A 234 15.63 -4.25 14.97
C ASP A 234 16.96 -4.05 14.20
N GLU A 235 17.49 -2.84 14.21
CA GLU A 235 18.75 -2.48 13.55
C GLU A 235 19.97 -3.26 14.09
N ASP A 236 19.90 -3.72 15.33
CA ASP A 236 20.94 -4.53 15.99
C ASP A 236 20.81 -6.03 15.70
N GLY A 237 19.75 -6.42 14.99
CA GLY A 237 19.46 -7.81 14.61
C GLY A 237 18.73 -8.62 15.69
N ASN A 238 18.21 -7.99 16.75
CA ASN A 238 17.42 -8.64 17.78
C ASN A 238 15.99 -8.89 17.27
N VAL A 239 15.45 -10.06 17.59
CA VAL A 239 14.08 -10.42 17.20
C VAL A 239 13.08 -9.61 18.03
N LEU A 240 12.16 -8.95 17.34
CA LEU A 240 11.05 -8.23 17.94
C LEU A 240 9.90 -9.20 18.27
N SER A 241 9.27 -9.03 19.44
CA SER A 241 8.18 -9.87 19.89
C SER A 241 7.15 -9.10 20.72
N LEU A 242 5.92 -9.61 20.72
CA LEU A 242 4.82 -9.15 21.56
C LEU A 242 4.52 -10.17 22.65
N SER A 243 4.20 -9.70 23.84
CA SER A 243 3.78 -10.52 24.97
C SER A 243 2.49 -9.96 25.60
N LYS A 244 1.71 -10.88 26.17
CA LYS A 244 0.45 -10.55 26.86
C LYS A 244 0.77 -9.91 28.20
N SER A 245 0.13 -8.79 28.50
CA SER A 245 0.22 -8.14 29.80
C SER A 245 -0.66 -8.83 30.85
N SER A 246 -0.54 -8.41 32.12
CA SER A 246 -1.41 -8.89 33.20
C SER A 246 -2.89 -8.61 32.94
N ASP A 247 -3.20 -7.57 32.18
CA ASP A 247 -4.56 -7.17 31.83
C ASP A 247 -5.15 -7.95 30.65
N GLY A 248 -4.36 -8.88 30.10
CA GLY A 248 -4.80 -9.77 29.03
C GLY A 248 -4.65 -9.20 27.61
N ILE A 249 -4.16 -7.98 27.46
CA ILE A 249 -3.91 -7.35 26.17
C ILE A 249 -2.42 -7.36 25.81
N TYR A 250 -2.10 -7.19 24.54
CA TYR A 250 -0.72 -7.30 24.04
C TYR A 250 -0.04 -5.92 23.97
N ILE A 251 0.34 -5.38 25.14
CA ILE A 251 0.99 -4.06 25.30
C ILE A 251 2.38 -4.15 25.92
N SER A 252 3.08 -5.24 25.71
CA SER A 252 4.45 -5.45 26.19
C SER A 252 5.28 -6.26 25.21
N GLY A 253 6.59 -6.20 25.36
CA GLY A 253 7.57 -6.88 24.51
C GLY A 253 8.34 -5.92 23.60
N THR A 254 9.42 -6.44 23.01
CA THR A 254 10.37 -5.63 22.22
C THR A 254 9.75 -4.98 21.00
N TYR A 255 8.73 -5.57 20.39
CA TYR A 255 7.99 -4.96 19.29
C TYR A 255 7.18 -3.73 19.74
N TYR A 256 6.52 -3.82 20.91
CA TYR A 256 5.80 -2.69 21.49
C TYR A 256 6.74 -1.54 21.83
N ASP A 257 7.90 -1.85 22.44
CA ASP A 257 8.91 -0.87 22.79
C ASP A 257 9.53 -0.21 21.53
N TYR A 258 9.72 -1.00 20.47
CA TYR A 258 10.19 -0.49 19.19
C TYR A 258 9.17 0.48 18.54
N LEU A 259 7.89 0.11 18.48
CA LEU A 259 6.82 1.00 18.00
C LEU A 259 6.78 2.31 18.80
N LYS A 260 6.91 2.21 20.14
CA LYS A 260 6.98 3.38 21.01
C LYS A 260 8.15 4.30 20.62
N SER A 261 9.34 3.74 20.42
CA SER A 261 10.53 4.50 20.02
C SER A 261 10.36 5.18 18.65
N VAL A 262 9.69 4.54 17.69
CA VAL A 262 9.38 5.11 16.38
C VAL A 262 8.46 6.34 16.51
N ILE A 263 7.45 6.27 17.37
CA ILE A 263 6.54 7.40 17.64
C ILE A 263 7.32 8.56 18.29
N GLU A 264 8.15 8.26 19.30
CA GLU A 264 9.00 9.24 19.98
C GLU A 264 9.97 9.93 19.02
N GLN A 265 10.64 9.15 18.17
CA GLN A 265 11.56 9.68 17.16
C GLN A 265 10.83 10.55 16.12
N SER A 266 9.66 10.11 15.66
CA SER A 266 8.84 10.86 14.70
C SER A 266 8.44 12.23 15.26
N LEU A 267 7.96 12.30 16.51
CA LEU A 267 7.63 13.57 17.16
C LEU A 267 8.84 14.43 17.41
N THR A 268 9.96 13.83 17.81
CA THR A 268 11.24 14.54 17.98
C THR A 268 11.69 15.19 16.67
N ASN A 269 11.65 14.46 15.56
CA ASN A 269 11.99 14.98 14.24
C ASN A 269 11.05 16.13 13.84
N TYR A 270 9.74 15.94 14.01
CA TYR A 270 8.76 16.98 13.71
C TYR A 270 9.04 18.29 14.47
N LEU A 271 9.36 18.20 15.77
CA LEU A 271 9.69 19.38 16.57
C LEU A 271 10.96 20.07 16.06
N ASN A 272 12.02 19.32 15.77
CA ASN A 272 13.29 19.87 15.31
C ASN A 272 13.18 20.48 13.90
N ASP A 273 12.32 19.94 13.04
CA ASP A 273 12.12 20.45 11.67
C ASP A 273 11.25 21.71 11.64
N ASN A 274 10.31 21.85 12.59
CA ASN A 274 9.32 22.94 12.53
C ASN A 274 9.55 24.08 13.55
N TYR A 275 10.41 23.89 14.56
CA TYR A 275 10.64 24.88 15.61
C TYR A 275 12.13 25.12 15.83
N THR A 276 12.52 26.38 15.89
CA THR A 276 13.92 26.78 16.08
C THR A 276 14.34 26.89 17.55
N ASN A 277 13.40 27.09 18.47
CA ASN A 277 13.66 27.26 19.89
C ASN A 277 12.88 26.29 20.77
N THR A 278 13.43 25.99 21.94
CA THR A 278 12.85 24.99 22.88
C THR A 278 11.55 25.46 23.55
N SER A 279 11.32 26.76 23.67
CA SER A 279 10.11 27.33 24.27
C SER A 279 8.86 26.96 23.41
N ASP A 280 8.99 27.11 22.09
CA ASP A 280 7.89 26.78 21.17
C ASP A 280 7.69 25.26 21.08
N MET A 281 8.77 24.47 21.08
CA MET A 281 8.67 23.00 21.15
C MET A 281 7.92 22.57 22.42
N LYS A 282 8.29 23.12 23.57
CA LYS A 282 7.64 22.85 24.86
C LYS A 282 6.16 23.26 24.86
N SER A 283 5.87 24.43 24.31
CA SER A 283 4.48 24.91 24.14
C SER A 283 3.66 23.97 23.27
N TYR A 284 4.25 23.46 22.18
CA TYR A 284 3.59 22.49 21.30
C TYR A 284 3.22 21.20 22.04
N VAL A 285 4.16 20.57 22.76
CA VAL A 285 3.93 19.29 23.44
C VAL A 285 3.10 19.40 24.70
N SER A 286 3.02 20.61 25.32
CA SER A 286 2.26 20.82 26.56
C SER A 286 0.74 20.54 26.46
N LYS A 287 0.23 20.43 25.24
CA LYS A 287 -1.18 20.02 24.96
C LYS A 287 -1.41 18.54 25.26
N TYR A 288 -0.35 17.73 25.31
CA TYR A 288 -0.44 16.27 25.45
C TYR A 288 0.11 15.83 26.79
N SER A 289 -0.74 15.39 27.70
CA SER A 289 -0.33 14.99 29.06
C SER A 289 0.55 13.75 29.10
N TRP A 290 0.53 12.96 28.03
CA TRP A 290 1.29 11.72 27.86
C TRP A 290 2.65 11.93 27.17
N VAL A 291 3.01 13.17 26.79
CA VAL A 291 4.30 13.52 26.20
C VAL A 291 5.17 14.27 27.19
N THR A 292 6.42 13.82 27.35
CA THR A 292 7.44 14.51 28.12
C THR A 292 8.51 15.07 27.17
N PHE A 293 8.80 16.37 27.27
CA PHE A 293 9.84 17.03 26.47
C PHE A 293 11.10 17.25 27.28
N ASN A 294 12.22 16.81 26.74
CA ASN A 294 13.55 17.07 27.29
C ASN A 294 14.15 18.28 26.57
N GLU A 295 14.27 19.42 27.29
CA GLU A 295 14.76 20.67 26.71
C GLU A 295 16.28 20.62 26.35
N TYR A 296 17.05 19.76 27.02
CA TYR A 296 18.47 19.64 26.78
C TYR A 296 18.80 18.86 25.52
N SER A 297 18.17 17.69 25.34
CA SER A 297 18.35 16.85 24.14
C SER A 297 17.42 17.22 22.99
N LYS A 298 16.45 18.12 23.21
CA LYS A 298 15.38 18.48 22.27
C LYS A 298 14.62 17.25 21.74
N SER A 299 14.40 16.28 22.60
CA SER A 299 13.72 15.03 22.30
C SER A 299 12.47 14.84 23.15
N VAL A 300 11.61 13.94 22.74
CA VAL A 300 10.41 13.58 23.50
C VAL A 300 10.45 12.12 23.90
N THR A 301 9.72 11.83 24.98
CA THR A 301 9.29 10.47 25.35
C THR A 301 7.79 10.45 25.55
N ILE A 302 7.14 9.32 25.31
CA ILE A 302 5.72 9.13 25.56
C ILE A 302 5.52 8.12 26.69
N THR A 303 4.41 8.23 27.40
CA THR A 303 4.05 7.29 28.48
C THR A 303 3.81 5.90 27.93
N SER A 304 2.97 5.78 26.87
CA SER A 304 2.64 4.51 26.22
C SER A 304 2.12 4.72 24.80
N VAL A 305 2.16 3.66 23.99
CA VAL A 305 1.47 3.63 22.69
C VAL A 305 -0.04 3.74 22.89
N ALA A 306 -0.58 3.17 23.96
CA ALA A 306 -2.00 3.23 24.30
C ALA A 306 -2.50 4.67 24.46
N ASP A 307 -1.75 5.54 25.17
CA ASP A 307 -2.12 6.93 25.36
C ASP A 307 -2.08 7.71 24.05
N PHE A 308 -1.05 7.48 23.23
CA PHE A 308 -0.98 8.04 21.88
C PHE A 308 -2.19 7.64 21.04
N VAL A 309 -2.55 6.34 21.02
CA VAL A 309 -3.67 5.84 20.22
C VAL A 309 -4.99 6.44 20.68
N LYS A 310 -5.28 6.42 21.99
CA LYS A 310 -6.53 6.96 22.54
C LYS A 310 -6.76 8.43 22.21
N GLU A 311 -5.70 9.21 22.10
CA GLU A 311 -5.82 10.65 21.85
C GLU A 311 -5.67 11.01 20.36
N CYS A 312 -4.77 10.36 19.65
CA CYS A 312 -4.38 10.76 18.29
C CYS A 312 -4.88 9.82 17.19
N LYS A 313 -5.19 8.55 17.50
CA LYS A 313 -5.43 7.51 16.49
C LYS A 313 -6.55 6.53 16.90
N ASN A 314 -7.67 7.06 17.35
CA ASN A 314 -8.81 6.23 17.77
C ASN A 314 -9.31 5.31 16.64
N ALA A 315 -9.81 4.12 17.03
CA ALA A 315 -10.49 3.22 16.11
C ALA A 315 -11.82 3.84 15.62
N THR A 316 -11.86 4.20 14.35
CA THR A 316 -13.04 4.82 13.70
C THR A 316 -13.83 3.85 12.85
N LYS A 317 -13.21 2.77 12.37
CA LYS A 317 -13.89 1.72 11.62
C LYS A 317 -14.47 0.67 12.56
N ASN A 318 -15.51 -0.01 12.11
CA ASN A 318 -16.08 -1.17 12.81
C ASN A 318 -15.09 -2.34 12.86
N VAL A 319 -15.38 -3.34 13.68
CA VAL A 319 -14.70 -4.64 13.61
C VAL A 319 -14.93 -5.25 12.21
N GLY A 320 -13.89 -5.78 11.60
CA GLY A 320 -13.83 -6.00 10.16
C GLY A 320 -13.54 -4.69 9.42
N ALA A 321 -12.44 -4.03 9.79
CA ALA A 321 -12.09 -2.68 9.31
C ALA A 321 -11.78 -2.63 7.81
N PHE A 322 -11.37 -3.75 7.23
CA PHE A 322 -11.02 -3.93 5.82
C PHE A 322 -11.85 -5.03 5.15
N ASP A 323 -12.01 -6.19 5.80
CA ASP A 323 -12.96 -7.21 5.39
C ASP A 323 -14.24 -7.09 6.24
N ASP A 324 -15.09 -6.14 5.87
CA ASP A 324 -16.34 -5.85 6.60
C ASP A 324 -17.27 -7.07 6.63
N LEU A 325 -17.82 -7.37 7.80
CA LEU A 325 -18.73 -8.50 8.02
C LEU A 325 -19.90 -8.57 7.01
N ASN A 326 -20.24 -7.45 6.36
CA ASN A 326 -21.27 -7.35 5.34
C ASN A 326 -20.73 -6.96 3.96
N ARG A 327 -19.42 -7.12 3.71
CA ARG A 327 -18.74 -6.82 2.44
C ARG A 327 -18.88 -5.37 1.97
N LYS A 328 -18.84 -4.39 2.89
CA LYS A 328 -19.10 -2.96 2.56
C LYS A 328 -17.85 -2.10 2.45
N GLN A 329 -16.67 -2.63 2.75
CA GLN A 329 -15.43 -1.90 2.60
C GLN A 329 -14.94 -1.90 1.14
N ALA A 330 -14.13 -0.91 0.79
CA ALA A 330 -13.52 -0.80 -0.54
C ALA A 330 -12.72 -2.06 -0.90
N GLU A 331 -12.07 -2.64 0.10
CA GLU A 331 -11.23 -3.82 -0.01
C GLU A 331 -12.03 -5.08 -0.38
N ASN A 332 -13.27 -5.21 0.10
CA ASN A 332 -14.16 -6.29 -0.34
C ASN A 332 -14.40 -6.23 -1.85
N TYR A 333 -14.55 -5.01 -2.41
CA TYR A 333 -14.70 -4.82 -3.86
C TYR A 333 -13.41 -5.09 -4.64
N VAL A 334 -12.24 -4.94 -4.02
CA VAL A 334 -10.95 -5.32 -4.65
C VAL A 334 -10.86 -6.82 -4.87
N PHE A 335 -11.47 -7.62 -3.98
CA PHE A 335 -11.45 -9.08 -4.08
C PHE A 335 -12.73 -9.67 -4.71
N GLY A 336 -13.66 -8.84 -5.17
CA GLY A 336 -14.77 -9.30 -6.01
C GLY A 336 -14.31 -10.01 -7.30
N ASN A 337 -15.23 -10.58 -8.02
CA ASN A 337 -15.01 -11.28 -9.29
C ASN A 337 -16.16 -11.04 -10.28
N SER A 338 -16.16 -11.68 -11.44
CA SER A 338 -17.20 -11.54 -12.45
C SER A 338 -18.62 -11.97 -12.01
N GLU A 339 -18.73 -12.72 -10.90
CA GLU A 339 -20.01 -13.20 -10.36
C GLU A 339 -20.51 -12.38 -9.16
N SER A 340 -19.60 -11.73 -8.43
CA SER A 340 -19.89 -10.97 -7.21
C SER A 340 -18.98 -9.77 -7.08
N ASP A 341 -19.57 -8.57 -7.01
CA ASP A 341 -18.85 -7.31 -6.92
C ASP A 341 -17.98 -7.20 -5.65
N ALA A 342 -18.38 -7.81 -4.55
CA ALA A 342 -17.71 -7.77 -3.27
C ALA A 342 -17.69 -9.16 -2.61
N LEU A 343 -16.52 -9.58 -2.16
CA LEU A 343 -16.30 -10.86 -1.48
C LEU A 343 -15.48 -10.67 -0.21
N HIS A 344 -15.66 -11.59 0.73
CA HIS A 344 -14.71 -11.73 1.85
C HIS A 344 -13.38 -12.28 1.34
N PHE A 345 -12.30 -11.84 1.99
CA PHE A 345 -10.95 -12.18 1.57
C PHE A 345 -10.00 -12.53 2.73
N ASP A 346 -10.32 -12.14 3.98
CA ASP A 346 -9.47 -12.37 5.15
C ASP A 346 -9.61 -13.81 5.64
N SER A 347 -8.56 -14.60 5.42
CA SER A 347 -8.50 -16.00 5.86
C SER A 347 -8.38 -16.13 7.38
N ILE A 348 -7.72 -15.19 8.06
CA ILE A 348 -7.56 -15.20 9.52
C ILE A 348 -8.92 -14.94 10.18
N MET A 349 -9.66 -13.95 9.68
CA MET A 349 -11.03 -13.69 10.11
C MET A 349 -11.90 -14.93 9.93
N SER A 350 -11.84 -15.57 8.77
CA SER A 350 -12.55 -16.82 8.49
C SER A 350 -12.21 -17.93 9.48
N ASP A 351 -10.92 -18.13 9.76
CA ASP A 351 -10.45 -19.18 10.70
C ASP A 351 -10.93 -18.89 12.12
N ILE A 352 -10.89 -17.64 12.57
CA ILE A 352 -11.39 -17.24 13.90
C ILE A 352 -12.89 -17.51 13.99
N LEU A 353 -13.69 -17.03 13.01
CA LEU A 353 -15.15 -17.23 12.99
C LEU A 353 -15.57 -18.70 12.93
N ASN A 354 -14.76 -19.58 12.35
CA ASN A 354 -15.03 -21.02 12.24
C ASN A 354 -14.47 -21.84 13.41
N SER A 355 -13.55 -21.32 14.21
CA SER A 355 -12.90 -22.02 15.31
C SER A 355 -13.35 -21.57 16.69
N LYS A 356 -13.81 -20.33 16.82
CA LYS A 356 -14.29 -19.75 18.10
C LYS A 356 -15.80 -19.89 18.25
N ASP A 357 -16.26 -20.00 19.48
CA ASP A 357 -17.70 -20.10 19.78
C ASP A 357 -18.24 -18.78 20.33
N TYR A 358 -18.99 -18.07 19.51
CA TYR A 358 -19.68 -16.84 19.90
C TYR A 358 -21.18 -17.07 20.16
N SER A 359 -21.68 -18.31 20.20
CA SER A 359 -23.12 -18.66 20.32
C SER A 359 -23.75 -18.19 21.62
N SER A 360 -22.96 -17.87 22.65
CA SER A 360 -23.43 -17.30 23.91
C SER A 360 -23.90 -15.85 23.79
N TYR A 361 -23.53 -15.16 22.72
CA TYR A 361 -23.95 -13.77 22.47
C TYR A 361 -25.24 -13.76 21.67
N SER A 362 -26.24 -13.04 22.17
CA SER A 362 -27.58 -12.99 21.57
C SER A 362 -27.66 -12.29 20.21
N ASP A 363 -26.65 -11.45 19.92
CA ASP A 363 -26.50 -10.67 18.69
C ASP A 363 -25.57 -11.33 17.66
N TYR A 364 -25.08 -12.57 17.94
CA TYR A 364 -24.23 -13.31 17.01
C TYR A 364 -25.05 -13.99 15.90
N ASP A 365 -24.63 -13.76 14.67
CA ASP A 365 -25.13 -14.47 13.49
C ASP A 365 -24.10 -15.48 12.99
N SER A 366 -24.41 -16.76 13.14
CA SER A 366 -23.52 -17.86 12.71
C SER A 366 -23.35 -17.98 11.20
N SER A 367 -24.13 -17.26 10.39
CA SER A 367 -23.98 -17.25 8.93
C SER A 367 -22.65 -16.66 8.49
N TYR A 368 -22.08 -15.70 9.25
CA TYR A 368 -20.80 -15.09 8.92
C TYR A 368 -19.69 -16.12 8.69
N ALA A 369 -19.54 -17.10 9.58
CA ALA A 369 -18.50 -18.12 9.44
C ALA A 369 -18.59 -18.89 8.10
N SER A 370 -19.81 -19.25 7.71
CA SER A 370 -20.05 -19.95 6.43
C SER A 370 -19.92 -19.06 5.22
N GLU A 371 -20.24 -17.77 5.32
CA GLU A 371 -20.11 -16.79 4.24
C GLU A 371 -18.65 -16.50 3.93
N TYR A 372 -17.81 -16.24 4.94
CA TYR A 372 -16.37 -16.08 4.77
C TYR A 372 -15.75 -17.30 4.09
N LYS A 373 -16.04 -18.50 4.60
CA LYS A 373 -15.53 -19.75 4.03
C LYS A 373 -15.94 -19.95 2.56
N LYS A 374 -17.18 -19.61 2.24
CA LYS A 374 -17.70 -19.68 0.87
C LYS A 374 -16.97 -18.70 -0.04
N ASP A 375 -16.83 -17.44 0.38
CA ASP A 375 -16.24 -16.38 -0.42
C ASP A 375 -14.77 -16.64 -0.71
N LEU A 376 -14.01 -17.10 0.29
CA LEU A 376 -12.59 -17.45 0.12
C LEU A 376 -12.34 -18.57 -0.90
N SER A 377 -13.36 -19.40 -1.19
CA SER A 377 -13.28 -20.45 -2.20
C SER A 377 -13.57 -19.97 -3.61
N ASN A 378 -14.09 -18.74 -3.79
CA ASN A 378 -14.33 -18.18 -5.11
C ASN A 378 -13.04 -17.92 -5.86
N THR A 379 -13.09 -18.04 -7.16
CA THR A 379 -11.97 -17.76 -8.06
C THR A 379 -12.27 -16.56 -8.96
N ASP A 380 -11.24 -15.91 -9.44
CA ASP A 380 -11.35 -14.96 -10.54
C ASP A 380 -11.44 -15.68 -11.91
N ASP A 381 -11.45 -14.91 -12.99
CA ASP A 381 -11.57 -15.43 -14.35
C ASP A 381 -10.37 -16.31 -14.77
N LEU A 382 -9.19 -16.09 -14.18
CA LEU A 382 -7.99 -16.92 -14.37
C LEU A 382 -7.89 -18.09 -13.38
N LYS A 383 -8.98 -18.36 -12.63
CA LYS A 383 -9.11 -19.46 -11.67
C LYS A 383 -8.20 -19.35 -10.44
N ASN A 384 -7.75 -18.15 -10.09
CA ASN A 384 -7.03 -17.90 -8.88
C ASN A 384 -7.98 -17.62 -7.72
N ILE A 385 -7.81 -18.34 -6.62
CA ILE A 385 -8.55 -18.12 -5.36
C ILE A 385 -8.11 -16.84 -4.65
N SER A 386 -8.91 -16.40 -3.70
CA SER A 386 -8.68 -15.15 -2.94
C SER A 386 -7.27 -15.07 -2.34
N SER A 387 -6.75 -16.15 -1.75
CA SER A 387 -5.41 -16.15 -1.13
C SER A 387 -4.26 -15.93 -2.12
N VAL A 388 -4.36 -16.44 -3.34
CA VAL A 388 -3.36 -16.17 -4.39
C VAL A 388 -3.41 -14.71 -4.80
N ARG A 389 -4.62 -14.16 -4.98
CA ARG A 389 -4.82 -12.76 -5.32
C ARG A 389 -4.34 -11.82 -4.20
N GLN A 390 -4.54 -12.19 -2.93
CA GLN A 390 -3.97 -11.48 -1.79
C GLN A 390 -2.43 -11.47 -1.81
N ASN A 391 -1.80 -12.62 -2.05
CA ASN A 391 -0.35 -12.72 -2.14
C ASN A 391 0.23 -11.76 -3.19
N MET A 392 -0.47 -11.60 -4.32
CA MET A 392 -0.09 -10.64 -5.37
C MET A 392 -0.21 -9.19 -4.89
N TYR A 393 -1.14 -8.90 -3.97
CA TYR A 393 -1.43 -7.56 -3.43
C TYR A 393 -0.83 -7.30 -2.05
N ASN A 394 0.09 -8.17 -1.60
CA ASN A 394 0.76 -8.04 -0.30
C ASN A 394 2.27 -7.80 -0.50
N PRO A 395 2.81 -6.59 -0.23
CA PRO A 395 4.26 -6.35 -0.28
C PRO A 395 5.04 -7.29 0.63
N MET A 396 4.53 -7.58 1.83
CA MET A 396 5.20 -8.47 2.80
C MET A 396 5.37 -9.89 2.30
N TYR A 397 4.51 -10.34 1.37
CA TYR A 397 4.65 -11.65 0.72
C TYR A 397 6.02 -11.83 0.06
N TYR A 398 6.57 -10.76 -0.49
CA TYR A 398 7.87 -10.75 -1.18
C TYR A 398 9.04 -10.38 -0.26
N LEU A 399 8.77 -9.64 0.82
CA LEU A 399 9.79 -9.00 1.65
C LEU A 399 10.24 -9.86 2.84
N THR A 400 9.42 -10.79 3.31
CA THR A 400 9.71 -11.57 4.51
C THR A 400 9.69 -13.08 4.27
N SER A 401 10.57 -13.80 4.98
CA SER A 401 10.67 -15.26 4.91
C SER A 401 9.49 -16.01 5.55
N TYR A 402 8.54 -15.28 6.12
CA TYR A 402 7.29 -15.84 6.61
C TYR A 402 6.41 -16.35 5.45
N TYR A 403 6.49 -15.70 4.30
CA TYR A 403 5.72 -16.03 3.11
C TYR A 403 6.53 -16.78 2.05
N ASP A 404 5.85 -17.59 1.26
CA ASP A 404 6.45 -18.39 0.19
C ASP A 404 7.05 -17.56 -0.97
N GLY A 405 6.65 -16.28 -1.10
CA GLY A 405 7.14 -15.36 -2.13
C GLY A 405 8.49 -14.71 -1.83
N TYR A 406 9.05 -14.95 -0.65
CA TYR A 406 10.32 -14.34 -0.26
C TYR A 406 11.45 -14.62 -1.25
N LYS A 407 12.10 -13.55 -1.72
CA LYS A 407 13.18 -13.61 -2.73
C LYS A 407 12.76 -14.17 -4.09
N LYS A 408 11.47 -14.20 -4.42
CA LYS A 408 10.95 -14.63 -5.71
C LYS A 408 10.53 -13.46 -6.62
N SER A 409 11.02 -12.26 -6.32
CA SER A 409 10.75 -11.04 -7.09
C SER A 409 11.96 -10.12 -7.07
N ALA A 410 12.00 -9.17 -7.99
CA ALA A 410 12.94 -8.07 -8.00
C ALA A 410 12.38 -6.92 -7.13
N VAL A 411 12.90 -6.79 -5.91
CA VAL A 411 12.47 -5.76 -4.96
C VAL A 411 13.17 -4.44 -5.26
N ALA A 412 12.43 -3.34 -5.26
CA ALA A 412 12.98 -1.99 -5.44
C ALA A 412 14.03 -1.69 -4.37
N PRO A 413 15.18 -1.11 -4.73
CA PRO A 413 16.24 -0.81 -3.76
C PRO A 413 16.00 0.46 -2.94
N ASN A 414 15.06 1.33 -3.34
CA ASN A 414 14.83 2.61 -2.69
C ASN A 414 13.37 2.72 -2.23
N TRP A 415 13.17 2.94 -0.93
CA TRP A 415 11.86 3.05 -0.33
C TRP A 415 11.71 4.30 0.51
N ARG A 416 10.54 4.93 0.41
CA ARG A 416 10.11 5.98 1.31
C ARG A 416 8.66 5.78 1.68
N ILE A 417 8.42 5.36 2.90
CA ILE A 417 7.08 5.16 3.44
C ILE A 417 6.79 6.26 4.46
N ARG A 418 5.60 6.85 4.39
CA ARG A 418 5.15 7.89 5.33
C ARG A 418 3.69 7.69 5.68
N THR A 419 3.37 7.94 6.94
CA THR A 419 1.99 8.01 7.43
C THR A 419 1.76 9.26 8.25
N GLY A 420 0.54 9.78 8.24
CA GLY A 420 0.14 10.89 9.11
C GLY A 420 -0.10 10.40 10.52
N ILE A 421 0.38 11.13 11.53
CA ILE A 421 0.29 10.73 12.93
C ILE A 421 -1.17 10.53 13.41
N THR A 422 -2.12 11.28 12.83
CA THR A 422 -3.56 11.20 13.16
C THR A 422 -4.36 10.39 12.12
N GLN A 423 -3.69 9.79 11.14
CA GLN A 423 -4.35 8.94 10.16
C GLN A 423 -4.93 7.69 10.87
N GLY A 424 -6.23 7.46 10.73
CA GLY A 424 -6.97 6.39 11.42
C GLY A 424 -7.45 5.26 10.52
N ASP A 425 -7.09 5.27 9.22
CA ASP A 425 -7.54 4.25 8.27
C ASP A 425 -6.77 2.93 8.38
N THR A 426 -5.49 2.98 8.78
CA THR A 426 -4.64 1.80 8.96
C THR A 426 -3.95 1.80 10.33
N ALA A 427 -3.49 0.65 10.77
CA ALA A 427 -2.57 0.52 11.88
C ALA A 427 -1.21 1.13 11.52
N LEU A 428 -0.54 1.82 12.47
CA LEU A 428 0.86 2.28 12.27
C LEU A 428 1.81 1.16 11.91
N THR A 429 1.51 -0.03 12.37
CA THR A 429 2.32 -1.23 12.14
C THR A 429 2.31 -1.71 10.71
N THR A 430 1.29 -1.33 9.91
CA THR A 430 1.27 -1.59 8.47
C THR A 430 2.41 -0.89 7.75
N GLU A 431 2.72 0.34 8.17
CA GLU A 431 3.80 1.13 7.58
C GLU A 431 5.16 0.82 8.22
N MET A 432 5.17 0.40 9.50
CA MET A 432 6.39 0.12 10.25
C MET A 432 7.04 -1.21 9.85
N ASN A 433 6.22 -2.25 9.60
CA ASN A 433 6.70 -3.57 9.23
C ASN A 433 7.32 -3.59 7.83
#